data_a301b9b2ef00afef7adf4fe888934a7c
#
_entry.id   a301b9b2ef00afef7adf4fe888934a7c
#
_cell.length_a   1.000
_cell.length_b   1.000
_cell.length_c   1.000
_cell.angle_alpha   90.00
_cell.angle_beta   90.00
_cell.angle_gamma   90.00
#
_symmetry.space_group_name_H-M   'P 1'
#
loop_
_entity.id
_entity.type
_entity.pdbx_description
1 polymer ?
#
loop_
_entity_poly.entity_id
_entity_poly.type
_entity_poly.pdbx_seq_one_letter_code
_entity_poly.pdbx_strand_id
1 'polypeptide(L)'
;INGQHIGNQVLTPAPTDYRKTVLYNTFDVTSLLTTNNAIGVTLGNGRYYTMQQKYKSYKIVNFGYPKLRLNLLIEYTDGSKETIATDTSWRITANGPIRSNNEYDGEIYDARYELGDWTKPGYDDSQWLEAERVGMPGGTPRSQMTPPMSIVQTIKPIKISPLGDKYILDLGQNIAGWIRMKIKGNAGDTIRLRFSETLSANGELYRDNFRHAESTDFYICNGKENGATWAPRFVYHGFRFVEISGYKNAKLSDF
;
A
#
# COMPACT_ATOMS: atom_id res chain seq x y z
N ILE A 1 3.07 -15.60 0.17
CA ILE A 1 3.30 -16.98 0.66
C ILE A 1 4.79 -17.17 0.89
N ASN A 2 5.19 -17.68 2.06
CA ASN A 2 6.57 -18.02 2.40
C ASN A 2 7.58 -16.87 2.17
N GLY A 3 7.18 -15.64 2.45
CA GLY A 3 7.98 -14.43 2.22
C GLY A 3 8.00 -13.92 0.78
N GLN A 4 7.34 -14.62 -0.15
CA GLN A 4 7.26 -14.22 -1.56
C GLN A 4 5.93 -13.51 -1.86
N HIS A 5 6.01 -12.40 -2.61
CA HIS A 5 4.84 -11.67 -3.08
C HIS A 5 4.13 -12.45 -4.19
N ILE A 6 2.79 -12.45 -4.17
CA ILE A 6 1.97 -13.15 -5.19
C ILE A 6 1.51 -12.14 -6.24
N GLY A 7 1.73 -12.48 -7.51
CA GLY A 7 1.29 -11.67 -8.65
C GLY A 7 2.04 -10.34 -8.79
N ASN A 8 1.64 -9.56 -9.77
CA ASN A 8 2.18 -8.22 -10.06
C ASN A 8 1.11 -7.11 -9.95
N GLN A 9 -0.04 -7.47 -9.43
CA GLN A 9 -1.18 -6.57 -9.28
C GLN A 9 -0.96 -5.61 -8.11
N VAL A 10 -1.44 -4.39 -8.27
CA VAL A 10 -1.43 -3.35 -7.23
C VAL A 10 -2.84 -2.85 -6.99
N LEU A 11 -3.15 -2.41 -5.78
CA LEU A 11 -4.45 -1.83 -5.39
C LEU A 11 -5.65 -2.71 -5.82
N THR A 12 -5.53 -4.00 -5.54
CA THR A 12 -6.47 -5.02 -6.02
C THR A 12 -7.19 -5.71 -4.84
N PRO A 13 -8.39 -6.26 -5.01
CA PRO A 13 -9.27 -6.19 -6.18
C PRO A 13 -9.79 -4.78 -6.49
N ALA A 14 -10.27 -4.56 -7.73
CA ALA A 14 -10.84 -3.29 -8.11
C ALA A 14 -12.07 -2.92 -7.25
N PRO A 15 -12.29 -1.61 -6.96
CA PRO A 15 -13.42 -1.17 -6.15
C PRO A 15 -14.75 -1.34 -6.89
N THR A 16 -15.82 -1.60 -6.12
CA THR A 16 -17.20 -1.77 -6.60
C THR A 16 -18.20 -1.12 -5.63
N ASP A 17 -19.48 -1.19 -5.95
CA ASP A 17 -20.51 -1.09 -4.91
C ASP A 17 -20.56 -2.43 -4.16
N TYR A 18 -19.85 -2.49 -3.03
CA TYR A 18 -19.69 -3.72 -2.25
C TYR A 18 -20.99 -4.29 -1.69
N ARG A 19 -22.10 -3.55 -1.74
CA ARG A 19 -23.45 -4.07 -1.42
C ARG A 19 -24.00 -4.95 -2.54
N LYS A 20 -23.48 -4.81 -3.77
CA LYS A 20 -23.94 -5.56 -4.96
C LYS A 20 -22.93 -6.60 -5.40
N THR A 21 -21.65 -6.23 -5.42
CA THR A 21 -20.57 -7.09 -5.95
C THR A 21 -19.33 -6.93 -5.12
N VAL A 22 -18.69 -8.05 -4.78
CA VAL A 22 -17.36 -8.10 -4.19
C VAL A 22 -16.46 -8.85 -5.16
N LEU A 23 -15.47 -8.16 -5.71
CA LEU A 23 -14.52 -8.80 -6.64
C LEU A 23 -13.48 -9.61 -5.87
N TYR A 24 -13.05 -10.72 -6.46
CA TYR A 24 -11.93 -11.51 -5.99
C TYR A 24 -10.95 -11.81 -7.12
N ASN A 25 -9.69 -12.06 -6.78
CA ASN A 25 -8.65 -12.51 -7.67
C ASN A 25 -8.26 -13.96 -7.36
N THR A 26 -7.82 -14.67 -8.39
CA THR A 26 -7.30 -16.03 -8.27
C THR A 26 -5.86 -16.07 -8.75
N PHE A 27 -5.00 -16.76 -8.02
CA PHE A 27 -3.58 -16.90 -8.33
C PHE A 27 -3.19 -18.37 -8.28
N ASP A 28 -2.39 -18.81 -9.24
CA ASP A 28 -1.68 -20.09 -9.12
C ASP A 28 -0.47 -19.88 -8.19
N VAL A 29 -0.47 -20.61 -7.09
CA VAL A 29 0.57 -20.55 -6.07
C VAL A 29 1.32 -21.87 -5.90
N THR A 30 1.10 -22.82 -6.80
CA THR A 30 1.65 -24.18 -6.74
C THR A 30 3.16 -24.17 -6.52
N SER A 31 3.89 -23.35 -7.29
CA SER A 31 5.35 -23.25 -7.21
C SER A 31 5.89 -22.60 -5.93
N LEU A 32 5.03 -21.96 -5.14
CA LEU A 32 5.40 -21.26 -3.90
C LEU A 32 5.21 -22.12 -2.66
N LEU A 33 4.52 -23.26 -2.79
CA LEU A 33 4.22 -24.14 -1.67
C LEU A 33 5.40 -25.04 -1.34
N THR A 34 5.58 -25.28 -0.04
CA THR A 34 6.58 -26.17 0.53
C THR A 34 5.92 -27.09 1.57
N THR A 35 6.69 -27.88 2.31
CA THR A 35 6.16 -28.73 3.40
C THR A 35 5.49 -27.90 4.50
N ASN A 36 6.11 -26.77 4.88
CA ASN A 36 5.56 -25.84 5.86
C ASN A 36 5.33 -24.48 5.21
N ASN A 37 4.14 -23.97 5.30
CA ASN A 37 3.75 -22.75 4.61
C ASN A 37 3.22 -21.68 5.57
N ALA A 38 3.46 -20.41 5.21
CA ALA A 38 2.84 -19.26 5.84
C ALA A 38 2.19 -18.38 4.78
N ILE A 39 0.98 -17.92 5.05
CA ILE A 39 0.25 -16.97 4.21
C ILE A 39 0.08 -15.68 4.99
N GLY A 40 0.69 -14.62 4.53
CA GLY A 40 0.54 -13.28 5.08
C GLY A 40 -0.25 -12.37 4.13
N VAL A 41 -1.20 -11.61 4.67
CA VAL A 41 -2.03 -10.67 3.89
C VAL A 41 -2.03 -9.32 4.58
N THR A 42 -1.68 -8.27 3.84
CA THR A 42 -1.82 -6.88 4.30
C THR A 42 -3.06 -6.27 3.68
N LEU A 43 -3.93 -5.68 4.49
CA LEU A 43 -5.15 -5.03 4.04
C LEU A 43 -5.00 -3.52 4.08
N GLY A 44 -5.19 -2.87 2.93
CA GLY A 44 -5.34 -1.43 2.84
C GLY A 44 -6.80 -1.00 2.94
N ASN A 45 -7.04 0.26 3.20
CA ASN A 45 -8.39 0.81 3.36
C ASN A 45 -9.16 0.87 2.04
N GLY A 46 -8.50 1.25 0.94
CA GLY A 46 -9.09 1.38 -0.38
C GLY A 46 -10.39 2.20 -0.38
N ARG A 47 -11.30 1.85 -1.27
CA ARG A 47 -12.67 2.40 -1.31
C ARG A 47 -13.60 1.75 -0.29
N TYR A 48 -13.17 0.69 0.38
CA TYR A 48 -13.99 -0.01 1.37
C TYR A 48 -14.12 0.81 2.67
N TYR A 49 -13.02 1.46 3.08
CA TYR A 49 -12.95 2.28 4.28
C TYR A 49 -12.27 3.63 3.98
N THR A 50 -12.93 4.47 3.18
CA THR A 50 -12.40 5.78 2.81
C THR A 50 -12.63 6.78 3.94
N MET A 51 -11.59 7.06 4.72
CA MET A 51 -11.60 8.07 5.77
C MET A 51 -10.62 9.18 5.37
N GLN A 52 -11.16 10.36 5.07
CA GLN A 52 -10.37 11.58 4.94
C GLN A 52 -10.25 12.27 6.31
N GLN A 53 -9.06 12.73 6.64
CA GLN A 53 -8.82 13.37 7.93
C GLN A 53 -9.55 14.72 8.04
N LYS A 54 -9.54 15.50 6.97
CA LYS A 54 -10.06 16.88 6.95
C LYS A 54 -11.42 17.05 6.28
N TYR A 55 -11.86 16.06 5.52
CA TYR A 55 -13.11 16.17 4.76
C TYR A 55 -13.91 14.87 4.80
N LYS A 56 -15.14 14.96 5.31
CA LYS A 56 -16.10 13.85 5.28
C LYS A 56 -17.23 14.19 4.32
N SER A 57 -17.16 13.66 3.11
CA SER A 57 -18.28 13.80 2.18
C SER A 57 -19.43 12.87 2.58
N TYR A 58 -20.65 13.37 2.56
CA TYR A 58 -21.85 12.54 2.72
C TYR A 58 -22.02 11.48 1.61
N LYS A 59 -21.30 11.63 0.50
CA LYS A 59 -21.26 10.66 -0.60
C LYS A 59 -20.29 9.50 -0.38
N ILE A 60 -19.41 9.58 0.61
CA ILE A 60 -18.46 8.51 0.94
C ILE A 60 -19.20 7.49 1.81
N VAL A 61 -19.33 6.29 1.30
CA VAL A 61 -19.90 5.15 2.02
C VAL A 61 -18.75 4.31 2.56
N ASN A 62 -18.71 4.15 3.88
CA ASN A 62 -17.79 3.23 4.53
C ASN A 62 -18.50 1.93 4.87
N PHE A 63 -17.83 0.81 4.60
CA PHE A 63 -18.35 -0.55 4.83
C PHE A 63 -17.76 -1.18 6.12
N GLY A 64 -17.16 -0.34 6.97
CA GLY A 64 -16.40 -0.75 8.15
C GLY A 64 -14.94 -1.03 7.82
N TYR A 65 -14.21 -1.61 8.78
CA TYR A 65 -12.80 -1.95 8.58
C TYR A 65 -12.59 -2.97 7.46
N PRO A 66 -11.43 -2.94 6.77
CA PRO A 66 -11.06 -3.93 5.76
C PRO A 66 -11.25 -5.36 6.25
N LYS A 67 -11.70 -6.25 5.37
CA LYS A 67 -12.03 -7.65 5.68
C LYS A 67 -11.36 -8.55 4.66
N LEU A 68 -10.97 -9.73 5.10
CA LEU A 68 -10.39 -10.78 4.26
C LEU A 68 -11.32 -11.98 4.16
N ARG A 69 -11.47 -12.50 2.94
CA ARG A 69 -11.92 -13.85 2.67
C ARG A 69 -10.96 -14.48 1.67
N LEU A 70 -10.31 -15.56 2.07
CA LEU A 70 -9.36 -16.29 1.25
C LEU A 70 -9.71 -17.78 1.28
N ASN A 71 -9.62 -18.43 0.12
CA ASN A 71 -9.64 -19.88 0.00
C ASN A 71 -8.37 -20.32 -0.75
N LEU A 72 -7.62 -21.25 -0.17
CA LEU A 72 -6.57 -22.00 -0.87
C LEU A 72 -7.14 -23.34 -1.27
N LEU A 73 -7.26 -23.56 -2.57
CA LEU A 73 -7.71 -24.84 -3.14
C LEU A 73 -6.48 -25.66 -3.50
N ILE A 74 -6.39 -26.87 -2.93
CA ILE A 74 -5.29 -27.79 -3.17
C ILE A 74 -5.87 -29.01 -3.89
N GLU A 75 -5.24 -29.38 -5.01
CA GLU A 75 -5.53 -30.61 -5.74
C GLU A 75 -4.28 -31.48 -5.71
N TYR A 76 -4.41 -32.65 -5.11
CA TYR A 76 -3.30 -33.59 -4.96
C TYR A 76 -3.14 -34.46 -6.18
N THR A 77 -1.98 -35.10 -6.34
CA THR A 77 -1.66 -35.94 -7.48
C THR A 77 -2.51 -37.24 -7.57
N ASP A 78 -3.13 -37.63 -6.46
CA ASP A 78 -4.08 -38.74 -6.39
C ASP A 78 -5.53 -38.32 -6.78
N GLY A 79 -5.73 -37.03 -7.12
CA GLY A 79 -7.02 -36.44 -7.49
C GLY A 79 -7.86 -36.00 -6.29
N SER A 80 -7.40 -36.20 -5.06
CA SER A 80 -8.10 -35.66 -3.88
C SER A 80 -7.96 -34.14 -3.82
N LYS A 81 -8.93 -33.47 -3.17
CA LYS A 81 -8.98 -32.01 -3.07
C LYS A 81 -9.19 -31.56 -1.65
N GLU A 82 -8.51 -30.49 -1.28
CA GLU A 82 -8.65 -29.84 0.01
C GLU A 82 -8.90 -28.34 -0.17
N THR A 83 -9.63 -27.76 0.75
CA THR A 83 -9.84 -26.31 0.79
C THR A 83 -9.47 -25.79 2.18
N ILE A 84 -8.46 -24.92 2.23
CA ILE A 84 -8.11 -24.17 3.44
C ILE A 84 -8.70 -22.76 3.29
N ALA A 85 -9.58 -22.37 4.22
CA ALA A 85 -10.27 -21.09 4.20
C ALA A 85 -9.84 -20.23 5.39
N THR A 86 -10.01 -18.91 5.26
CA THR A 86 -9.89 -18.01 6.42
C THR A 86 -10.94 -18.32 7.47
N ASP A 87 -10.51 -18.45 8.70
CA ASP A 87 -11.34 -18.68 9.89
C ASP A 87 -10.75 -18.00 11.14
N THR A 88 -11.26 -18.34 12.31
CA THR A 88 -10.81 -17.75 13.58
C THR A 88 -9.43 -18.25 14.05
N SER A 89 -8.83 -19.23 13.41
CA SER A 89 -7.45 -19.65 13.69
C SER A 89 -6.39 -18.68 13.14
N TRP A 90 -6.79 -17.80 12.23
CA TRP A 90 -5.90 -16.78 11.71
C TRP A 90 -5.54 -15.75 12.78
N ARG A 91 -4.33 -15.21 12.69
CA ARG A 91 -3.85 -14.16 13.59
C ARG A 91 -3.86 -12.82 12.86
N ILE A 92 -4.20 -11.75 13.56
CA ILE A 92 -4.28 -10.40 13.02
C ILE A 92 -3.55 -9.41 13.93
N THR A 93 -2.98 -8.38 13.32
CA THR A 93 -2.44 -7.22 14.04
C THR A 93 -2.72 -5.93 13.27
N ALA A 94 -3.07 -4.88 13.98
CA ALA A 94 -3.11 -3.51 13.47
C ALA A 94 -1.80 -2.75 13.81
N ASN A 95 -0.82 -3.43 14.40
CA ASN A 95 0.40 -2.81 14.89
C ASN A 95 1.57 -2.94 13.90
N GLY A 96 1.24 -2.89 12.60
CA GLY A 96 2.22 -2.90 11.52
C GLY A 96 2.67 -1.48 11.10
N PRO A 97 3.61 -1.39 10.14
CA PRO A 97 4.24 -0.13 9.75
C PRO A 97 3.32 0.84 9.01
N ILE A 98 2.27 0.38 8.32
CA ILE A 98 1.33 1.26 7.62
C ILE A 98 0.31 1.77 8.64
N ARG A 99 0.48 3.02 9.07
CA ARG A 99 -0.32 3.64 10.13
C ARG A 99 -1.59 4.30 9.62
N SER A 100 -1.58 4.73 8.36
CA SER A 100 -2.74 5.30 7.66
C SER A 100 -2.56 5.15 6.18
N ASN A 101 -3.65 4.97 5.45
CA ASN A 101 -3.66 5.02 3.99
C ASN A 101 -5.06 5.37 3.48
N ASN A 102 -5.12 6.27 2.52
CA ASN A 102 -6.29 6.49 1.67
C ASN A 102 -5.89 7.20 0.37
N GLU A 103 -6.71 7.10 -0.66
CA GLU A 103 -6.40 7.62 -1.99
C GLU A 103 -6.35 9.16 -2.09
N TYR A 104 -6.82 9.90 -1.09
CA TYR A 104 -6.84 11.36 -1.08
C TYR A 104 -5.70 11.95 -0.25
N ASP A 105 -5.45 11.38 0.93
CA ASP A 105 -4.48 11.93 1.87
C ASP A 105 -3.08 11.35 1.64
N GLY A 106 -2.99 10.08 1.22
CA GLY A 106 -1.74 9.37 1.04
C GLY A 106 -1.51 8.28 2.08
N GLU A 107 -0.26 7.84 2.24
CA GLU A 107 0.15 6.77 3.16
C GLU A 107 1.10 7.30 4.24
N ILE A 108 0.90 6.86 5.47
CA ILE A 108 1.85 7.06 6.58
C ILE A 108 2.48 5.71 6.90
N TYR A 109 3.77 5.60 6.64
CA TYR A 109 4.59 4.43 6.95
C TYR A 109 5.55 4.74 8.09
N ASP A 110 5.51 3.97 9.15
CA ASP A 110 6.41 4.08 10.30
C ASP A 110 7.26 2.80 10.40
N ALA A 111 8.50 2.87 9.95
CA ALA A 111 9.41 1.74 9.92
C ALA A 111 9.77 1.19 11.31
N ARG A 112 9.50 1.93 12.38
CA ARG A 112 9.71 1.45 13.76
C ARG A 112 8.75 0.30 14.13
N TYR A 113 7.66 0.13 13.38
CA TYR A 113 6.66 -0.93 13.53
C TYR A 113 6.81 -2.05 12.49
N GLU A 114 7.95 -2.15 11.81
CA GLU A 114 8.20 -3.27 10.92
C GLU A 114 8.18 -4.61 11.66
N LEU A 115 7.48 -5.57 11.08
CA LEU A 115 7.21 -6.88 11.70
C LEU A 115 8.24 -7.95 11.30
N GLY A 116 9.29 -7.56 10.55
CA GLY A 116 10.31 -8.50 10.09
C GLY A 116 9.75 -9.59 9.16
N ASP A 117 10.11 -10.82 9.40
CA ASP A 117 9.80 -11.97 8.53
C ASP A 117 8.39 -12.59 8.77
N TRP A 118 7.42 -11.77 9.13
CA TRP A 118 6.07 -12.22 9.52
C TRP A 118 5.31 -13.05 8.46
N THR A 119 5.77 -13.06 7.22
CA THR A 119 5.18 -13.85 6.12
C THR A 119 5.90 -15.18 5.89
N LYS A 120 6.88 -15.53 6.73
CA LYS A 120 7.64 -16.79 6.64
C LYS A 120 7.17 -17.81 7.67
N PRO A 121 7.27 -19.11 7.36
CA PRO A 121 6.99 -20.16 8.35
C PRO A 121 7.83 -20.00 9.62
N GLY A 122 7.23 -20.28 10.77
CA GLY A 122 7.88 -20.20 12.08
C GLY A 122 7.97 -18.80 12.70
N TYR A 123 7.33 -17.82 12.10
CA TYR A 123 7.19 -16.50 12.75
C TYR A 123 6.37 -16.64 14.04
N ASP A 124 6.83 -16.00 15.12
CA ASP A 124 6.09 -15.94 16.39
C ASP A 124 5.01 -14.85 16.34
N ASP A 125 3.78 -15.27 16.13
CA ASP A 125 2.58 -14.41 16.11
C ASP A 125 1.76 -14.52 17.41
N SER A 126 2.34 -15.07 18.47
CA SER A 126 1.66 -15.29 19.76
C SER A 126 1.08 -14.01 20.39
N GLN A 127 1.65 -12.85 20.06
CA GLN A 127 1.17 -11.55 20.53
C GLN A 127 0.09 -10.92 19.62
N TRP A 128 -0.26 -11.58 18.51
CA TRP A 128 -1.31 -11.12 17.63
C TRP A 128 -2.69 -11.57 18.13
N LEU A 129 -3.71 -10.85 17.76
CA LEU A 129 -5.08 -11.19 18.10
C LEU A 129 -5.60 -12.33 17.22
N GLU A 130 -6.57 -13.08 17.72
CA GLU A 130 -7.35 -14.00 16.90
C GLU A 130 -8.24 -13.24 15.92
N ALA A 131 -8.42 -13.79 14.72
CA ALA A 131 -9.34 -13.23 13.76
C ALA A 131 -10.79 -13.45 14.20
N GLU A 132 -11.65 -12.48 13.90
CA GLU A 132 -13.06 -12.56 14.18
C GLU A 132 -13.88 -12.78 12.91
N ARG A 133 -14.94 -13.56 13.03
CA ARG A 133 -15.95 -13.66 11.96
C ARG A 133 -16.79 -12.39 11.92
N VAL A 134 -16.80 -11.74 10.77
CA VAL A 134 -17.52 -10.48 10.57
C VAL A 134 -18.53 -10.59 9.44
N GLY A 135 -19.58 -9.79 9.49
CA GLY A 135 -20.60 -9.76 8.45
C GLY A 135 -20.03 -9.32 7.09
N MET A 136 -20.60 -9.87 6.03
CA MET A 136 -20.32 -9.46 4.66
C MET A 136 -20.96 -8.09 4.34
N PRO A 137 -20.43 -7.32 3.37
CA PRO A 137 -21.02 -6.06 2.95
C PRO A 137 -22.34 -6.22 2.18
N GLY A 138 -22.71 -7.46 1.82
CA GLY A 138 -23.96 -7.79 1.12
C GLY A 138 -23.80 -8.18 -0.34
N GLY A 139 -22.70 -7.82 -0.99
CA GLY A 139 -22.47 -8.09 -2.40
C GLY A 139 -22.15 -9.56 -2.72
N THR A 140 -22.51 -9.99 -3.94
CA THR A 140 -22.14 -11.31 -4.44
C THR A 140 -20.67 -11.35 -4.85
N PRO A 141 -19.88 -12.34 -4.39
CA PRO A 141 -18.51 -12.53 -4.86
C PRO A 141 -18.47 -12.85 -6.36
N ARG A 142 -17.63 -12.17 -7.11
CA ARG A 142 -17.39 -12.39 -8.54
C ARG A 142 -15.91 -12.29 -8.86
N SER A 143 -15.44 -13.08 -9.80
CA SER A 143 -14.08 -12.94 -10.32
C SER A 143 -13.92 -11.57 -10.97
N GLN A 144 -12.78 -10.93 -10.73
CA GLN A 144 -12.45 -9.68 -11.42
C GLN A 144 -12.25 -9.94 -12.91
N MET A 145 -13.14 -9.39 -13.73
CA MET A 145 -13.07 -9.53 -15.20
C MET A 145 -12.31 -8.38 -15.87
N THR A 146 -12.17 -7.24 -15.18
CA THR A 146 -11.40 -6.12 -15.69
C THR A 146 -9.91 -6.38 -15.52
N PRO A 147 -9.05 -5.92 -16.45
CA PRO A 147 -7.62 -5.99 -16.26
C PRO A 147 -7.22 -5.37 -14.90
N PRO A 148 -6.36 -6.02 -14.12
CA PRO A 148 -5.91 -5.49 -12.86
C PRO A 148 -4.99 -4.28 -13.08
N MET A 149 -4.95 -3.39 -12.09
CA MET A 149 -3.88 -2.39 -12.05
C MET A 149 -2.53 -3.07 -11.86
N SER A 150 -1.53 -2.64 -12.62
CA SER A 150 -0.15 -3.11 -12.51
C SER A 150 0.82 -1.97 -12.81
N ILE A 151 2.06 -2.13 -12.40
CA ILE A 151 3.13 -1.20 -12.78
C ILE A 151 3.44 -1.44 -14.25
N VAL A 152 3.07 -0.48 -15.11
CA VAL A 152 3.32 -0.57 -16.56
C VAL A 152 4.68 -0.02 -16.95
N GLN A 153 5.22 0.93 -16.16
CA GLN A 153 6.51 1.56 -16.44
C GLN A 153 7.12 2.10 -15.15
N THR A 154 8.45 2.03 -15.05
CA THR A 154 9.23 2.79 -14.06
C THR A 154 9.99 3.87 -14.81
N ILE A 155 9.77 5.12 -14.44
CA ILE A 155 10.47 6.27 -15.00
C ILE A 155 11.50 6.81 -14.01
N LYS A 156 12.57 7.38 -14.52
CA LYS A 156 13.56 8.07 -13.70
C LYS A 156 13.26 9.57 -13.68
N PRO A 157 13.36 10.24 -12.53
CA PRO A 157 13.24 11.69 -12.49
C PRO A 157 14.36 12.35 -13.31
N ILE A 158 14.04 13.48 -13.91
CA ILE A 158 14.98 14.21 -14.78
C ILE A 158 15.74 15.32 -14.04
N LYS A 159 15.20 15.80 -12.92
CA LYS A 159 15.80 16.90 -12.17
C LYS A 159 15.42 16.85 -10.69
N ILE A 160 16.37 17.25 -9.85
CA ILE A 160 16.13 17.60 -8.45
C ILE A 160 16.69 18.98 -8.18
N SER A 161 15.91 19.85 -7.55
CA SER A 161 16.31 21.25 -7.28
C SER A 161 16.07 21.57 -5.80
N PRO A 162 17.05 22.18 -5.11
CA PRO A 162 16.82 22.66 -3.76
C PRO A 162 15.82 23.81 -3.73
N LEU A 163 14.98 23.87 -2.71
CA LEU A 163 14.03 24.94 -2.45
C LEU A 163 13.97 25.17 -0.92
N GLY A 164 14.81 26.08 -0.41
CA GLY A 164 14.99 26.25 1.03
C GLY A 164 15.55 24.99 1.68
N ASP A 165 14.85 24.46 2.67
CA ASP A 165 15.18 23.23 3.39
C ASP A 165 14.61 21.94 2.73
N LYS A 166 14.02 22.08 1.54
CA LYS A 166 13.33 21.03 0.80
C LYS A 166 13.95 20.82 -0.57
N TYR A 167 13.44 19.84 -1.29
CA TYR A 167 13.79 19.59 -2.69
C TYR A 167 12.52 19.46 -3.52
N ILE A 168 12.60 19.90 -4.79
CA ILE A 168 11.58 19.65 -5.82
C ILE A 168 12.17 18.65 -6.82
N LEU A 169 11.53 17.50 -6.92
CA LEU A 169 11.83 16.46 -7.89
C LEU A 169 10.89 16.65 -9.11
N ASP A 170 11.45 16.66 -10.31
CA ASP A 170 10.69 16.72 -11.57
C ASP A 170 10.83 15.40 -12.33
N LEU A 171 9.71 14.77 -12.64
CA LEU A 171 9.66 13.53 -13.41
C LEU A 171 9.67 13.76 -14.94
N GLY A 172 9.58 15.02 -15.39
CA GLY A 172 9.53 15.37 -16.80
C GLY A 172 8.16 15.18 -17.46
N GLN A 173 7.29 14.37 -16.87
CA GLN A 173 5.92 14.13 -17.36
C GLN A 173 4.96 13.92 -16.21
N ASN A 174 3.68 14.19 -16.45
CA ASN A 174 2.62 13.90 -15.51
C ASN A 174 2.27 12.40 -15.56
N ILE A 175 2.14 11.77 -14.38
CA ILE A 175 1.86 10.33 -14.26
C ILE A 175 0.79 10.06 -13.21
N ALA A 176 0.20 8.89 -13.26
CA ALA A 176 -0.50 8.28 -12.13
C ALA A 176 0.40 7.18 -11.54
N GLY A 177 0.78 7.31 -10.26
CA GLY A 177 1.73 6.39 -9.65
C GLY A 177 2.20 6.85 -8.27
N TRP A 178 3.40 6.45 -7.90
CA TRP A 178 4.05 6.77 -6.63
C TRP A 178 5.57 6.86 -6.80
N ILE A 179 6.24 7.38 -5.78
CA ILE A 179 7.71 7.41 -5.73
C ILE A 179 8.24 6.15 -5.06
N ARG A 180 9.27 5.57 -5.66
CA ARG A 180 10.16 4.59 -5.03
C ARG A 180 11.48 5.26 -4.73
N MET A 181 11.93 5.24 -3.48
CA MET A 181 13.13 5.94 -3.06
C MET A 181 13.99 5.14 -2.09
N LYS A 182 15.27 5.44 -2.06
CA LYS A 182 16.18 4.96 -1.01
C LYS A 182 15.94 5.77 0.27
N ILE A 183 15.89 5.09 1.40
CA ILE A 183 15.67 5.72 2.69
C ILE A 183 17.01 5.95 3.39
N LYS A 184 17.18 7.15 3.91
CA LYS A 184 18.33 7.57 4.72
C LYS A 184 17.83 8.51 5.81
N GLY A 185 18.06 8.18 7.05
CA GLY A 185 17.66 8.99 8.19
C GLY A 185 18.03 8.33 9.52
N ASN A 186 17.93 9.07 10.60
CA ASN A 186 18.02 8.52 11.95
C ASN A 186 16.65 8.05 12.44
N ALA A 187 16.62 7.24 13.48
CA ALA A 187 15.36 6.81 14.08
C ALA A 187 14.49 8.02 14.47
N GLY A 188 13.25 8.03 13.99
CA GLY A 188 12.29 9.12 14.20
C GLY A 188 12.34 10.24 13.16
N ASP A 189 13.38 10.34 12.32
CA ASP A 189 13.37 11.28 11.21
C ASP A 189 12.17 10.98 10.30
N THR A 190 11.48 12.04 9.89
CA THR A 190 10.28 11.91 9.05
C THR A 190 10.53 12.50 7.67
N ILE A 191 10.45 11.66 6.66
CA ILE A 191 10.50 12.05 5.26
C ILE A 191 9.07 12.29 4.79
N ARG A 192 8.81 13.44 4.18
CA ARG A 192 7.50 13.80 3.63
C ARG A 192 7.62 14.01 2.13
N LEU A 193 6.74 13.36 1.37
CA LEU A 193 6.58 13.50 -0.07
C LEU A 193 5.22 14.14 -0.34
N ARG A 194 5.21 15.35 -0.92
CA ARG A 194 3.99 16.04 -1.36
C ARG A 194 3.96 16.08 -2.88
N PHE A 195 2.80 15.84 -3.46
CA PHE A 195 2.67 15.67 -4.90
C PHE A 195 1.90 16.82 -5.54
N SER A 196 2.26 17.16 -6.78
CA SER A 196 1.53 18.11 -7.62
C SER A 196 1.80 17.90 -9.11
N GLU A 197 0.84 18.30 -9.92
CA GLU A 197 0.98 18.26 -11.39
C GLU A 197 1.74 19.48 -11.93
N THR A 198 1.72 20.60 -11.21
CA THR A 198 2.30 21.87 -11.65
C THR A 198 3.02 22.59 -10.50
N LEU A 199 3.86 23.55 -10.85
CA LEU A 199 4.50 24.47 -9.92
C LEU A 199 3.88 25.88 -10.06
N SER A 200 3.88 26.62 -8.96
CA SER A 200 3.64 28.05 -8.90
C SER A 200 4.84 28.83 -9.46
N ALA A 201 4.65 30.13 -9.74
CA ALA A 201 5.72 30.97 -10.30
C ALA A 201 6.96 31.08 -9.41
N ASN A 202 6.83 30.90 -8.10
CA ASN A 202 7.94 30.87 -7.14
C ASN A 202 8.65 29.51 -7.03
N GLY A 203 8.23 28.51 -7.83
CA GLY A 203 8.82 27.16 -7.84
C GLY A 203 8.26 26.21 -6.79
N GLU A 204 7.31 26.62 -5.97
CA GLU A 204 6.59 25.75 -5.03
C GLU A 204 5.52 24.92 -5.73
N LEU A 205 5.08 23.83 -5.08
CA LEU A 205 3.96 23.04 -5.59
C LEU A 205 2.66 23.89 -5.65
N TYR A 206 2.01 23.89 -6.82
CA TYR A 206 0.65 24.43 -6.92
C TYR A 206 -0.35 23.36 -6.47
N ARG A 207 -1.16 23.64 -5.45
CA ARG A 207 -2.02 22.65 -4.79
C ARG A 207 -3.47 23.08 -4.59
N ASP A 208 -3.86 24.26 -5.06
CA ASP A 208 -5.23 24.80 -4.87
C ASP A 208 -6.29 23.90 -5.53
N ASN A 209 -5.92 23.20 -6.61
CA ASN A 209 -6.79 22.26 -7.32
C ASN A 209 -7.08 20.96 -6.53
N PHE A 210 -6.30 20.63 -5.51
CA PHE A 210 -6.53 19.42 -4.69
C PHE A 210 -7.65 19.58 -3.66
N ARG A 211 -8.13 20.79 -3.43
CA ARG A 211 -9.18 21.11 -2.44
C ARG A 211 -8.75 20.66 -1.03
N HIS A 212 -9.31 19.54 -0.55
CA HIS A 212 -9.04 18.99 0.79
C HIS A 212 -8.16 17.76 0.78
N ALA A 213 -7.74 17.27 -0.40
CA ALA A 213 -6.84 16.11 -0.49
C ALA A 213 -5.42 16.51 -0.09
N GLU A 214 -4.84 15.79 0.88
CA GLU A 214 -3.47 16.05 1.32
C GLU A 214 -2.44 15.60 0.30
N SER A 215 -2.72 14.54 -0.48
CA SER A 215 -1.82 13.98 -1.50
C SER A 215 -0.36 14.00 -1.03
N THR A 216 -0.11 13.32 0.11
CA THR A 216 1.14 13.40 0.85
C THR A 216 1.46 12.06 1.47
N ASP A 217 2.64 11.52 1.19
CA ASP A 217 3.13 10.31 1.84
C ASP A 217 4.18 10.66 2.89
N PHE A 218 4.22 9.88 3.96
CA PHE A 218 5.19 10.00 5.04
C PHE A 218 5.90 8.68 5.28
N TYR A 219 7.21 8.77 5.47
CA TYR A 219 8.03 7.68 5.95
C TYR A 219 8.75 8.10 7.23
N ILE A 220 8.53 7.37 8.31
CA ILE A 220 9.21 7.60 9.60
C ILE A 220 10.31 6.54 9.75
N CYS A 221 11.55 6.99 9.86
CA CYS A 221 12.73 6.14 9.87
C CYS A 221 12.85 5.34 11.19
N ASN A 222 13.36 4.11 11.10
CA ASN A 222 13.78 3.32 12.26
C ASN A 222 15.28 3.45 12.58
N GLY A 223 16.06 4.13 11.70
CA GLY A 223 17.49 4.32 11.81
C GLY A 223 18.35 3.13 11.36
N LYS A 224 17.75 2.11 10.75
CA LYS A 224 18.43 0.89 10.28
C LYS A 224 18.33 0.69 8.76
N GLU A 225 17.78 1.65 8.04
CA GLU A 225 17.41 1.54 6.62
C GLU A 225 18.61 1.31 5.70
N ASN A 226 19.80 1.88 6.02
CA ASN A 226 21.04 1.70 5.26
C ASN A 226 20.89 1.81 3.74
N GLY A 227 20.02 2.73 3.28
CA GLY A 227 19.67 2.89 1.87
C GLY A 227 18.68 1.85 1.34
N ALA A 228 17.93 1.16 2.23
CA ALA A 228 16.81 0.31 1.83
C ALA A 228 15.82 1.09 0.96
N THR A 229 15.23 0.40 0.00
CA THR A 229 14.25 1.00 -0.91
C THR A 229 12.84 0.87 -0.33
N TRP A 230 12.11 1.98 -0.35
CA TRP A 230 10.70 2.03 0.05
C TRP A 230 9.83 2.62 -1.05
N ALA A 231 8.58 2.19 -1.09
CA ALA A 231 7.48 2.77 -1.85
C ALA A 231 6.18 2.53 -1.09
N PRO A 232 5.19 3.44 -1.15
CA PRO A 232 3.87 3.21 -0.56
C PRO A 232 3.17 2.03 -1.22
N ARG A 233 2.23 1.40 -0.51
CA ARG A 233 1.55 0.18 -0.98
C ARG A 233 0.09 0.38 -1.35
N PHE A 234 -0.60 1.29 -0.66
CA PHE A 234 -2.06 1.39 -0.76
C PHE A 234 -2.56 2.75 -1.24
N VAL A 235 -1.68 3.49 -1.92
CA VAL A 235 -2.00 4.78 -2.50
C VAL A 235 -1.37 4.94 -3.89
N TYR A 236 -1.89 5.87 -4.64
CA TYR A 236 -1.28 6.44 -5.85
C TYR A 236 -1.68 7.90 -5.96
N HIS A 237 -0.90 8.68 -6.71
CA HIS A 237 -1.11 10.10 -6.92
C HIS A 237 -1.04 10.44 -8.40
N GLY A 238 -1.72 11.52 -8.82
CA GLY A 238 -1.51 12.17 -10.11
C GLY A 238 -0.50 13.29 -9.93
N PHE A 239 0.67 13.22 -10.57
CA PHE A 239 1.73 14.21 -10.36
C PHE A 239 2.80 14.21 -11.44
N ARG A 240 3.48 15.34 -11.55
CA ARG A 240 4.77 15.48 -12.22
C ARG A 240 5.86 15.88 -11.22
N PHE A 241 5.52 16.69 -10.22
CA PHE A 241 6.46 17.24 -9.26
C PHE A 241 6.23 16.67 -7.88
N VAL A 242 7.35 16.45 -7.14
CA VAL A 242 7.31 15.99 -5.75
C VAL A 242 8.16 16.92 -4.90
N GLU A 243 7.57 17.51 -3.87
CA GLU A 243 8.28 18.19 -2.81
C GLU A 243 8.73 17.16 -1.77
N ILE A 244 10.02 17.15 -1.50
CA ILE A 244 10.64 16.24 -0.54
C ILE A 244 11.15 17.07 0.63
N SER A 245 10.71 16.78 1.84
CA SER A 245 11.22 17.41 3.06
C SER A 245 11.62 16.36 4.11
N GLY A 246 12.49 16.74 5.06
CA GLY A 246 13.02 15.81 6.06
C GLY A 246 14.07 14.83 5.51
N TYR A 247 14.52 14.98 4.29
CA TYR A 247 15.53 14.14 3.64
C TYR A 247 16.79 14.95 3.34
N LYS A 248 17.92 14.57 3.92
CA LYS A 248 19.18 15.30 3.79
C LYS A 248 19.99 14.83 2.58
N ASN A 249 20.61 15.78 1.87
CA ASN A 249 21.51 15.51 0.75
C ASN A 249 20.86 14.62 -0.33
N ALA A 250 19.62 14.94 -0.71
CA ALA A 250 18.88 14.21 -1.74
C ALA A 250 19.60 14.29 -3.10
N LYS A 251 19.70 13.15 -3.77
CA LYS A 251 20.29 13.01 -5.12
C LYS A 251 19.28 12.33 -6.05
N LEU A 252 19.36 12.60 -7.36
CA LEU A 252 18.53 11.91 -8.35
C LEU A 252 18.63 10.39 -8.26
N SER A 253 19.79 9.85 -7.89
CA SER A 253 20.01 8.41 -7.74
C SER A 253 19.34 7.78 -6.53
N ASP A 254 18.68 8.58 -5.71
CA ASP A 254 17.92 8.09 -4.56
C ASP A 254 16.46 7.74 -4.94
N PHE A 255 16.03 8.12 -6.18
CA PHE A 255 14.67 7.99 -6.69
C PHE A 255 14.59 7.18 -7.99
#